data_208d297d838a00bf8a566e607bb866d4
#
_entry.id   208d297d838a00bf8a566e607bb866d4
#
_cell.length_a   1.000
_cell.length_b   1.000
_cell.length_c   1.000
_cell.angle_alpha   90.00
_cell.angle_beta   90.00
_cell.angle_gamma   90.00
#
_symmetry.space_group_name_H-M   'P 1'
#
loop_
_entity.id
_entity.type
_entity.pdbx_description
1 polymer ?
#
loop_
_entity_poly.entity_id
_entity_poly.type
_entity_poly.pdbx_seq_one_letter_code
_entity_poly.pdbx_strand_id
1 'polypeptide(L)'
;MIPADWTPHRRDDGELLGWIRPEGEDWVAIDLLGHAASPAGEWLDAEHALESRGLSWLADIWMLERDAGDPLQVKLVEVTPGRTGEAGRVIVQTDDFGAIDVPVEQYQLPWPSPLALRPQRRGETGASPFG
;
A
#
# COMPACT_ATOMS: atom_id res chain seq x y z
N MET A 1 -9.44 -11.39 1.39
CA MET A 1 -10.41 -11.69 0.32
C MET A 1 -11.12 -10.42 -0.10
N ILE A 2 -11.20 -10.19 -1.39
CA ILE A 2 -11.89 -9.00 -1.90
C ILE A 2 -13.38 -9.29 -1.95
N PRO A 3 -14.24 -8.49 -1.28
CA PRO A 3 -15.68 -8.66 -1.36
C PRO A 3 -16.19 -8.54 -2.80
N ALA A 4 -17.28 -9.26 -3.11
CA ALA A 4 -17.84 -9.29 -4.46
C ALA A 4 -18.42 -7.95 -4.91
N ASP A 5 -18.77 -7.05 -3.98
CA ASP A 5 -19.33 -5.74 -4.27
C ASP A 5 -18.26 -4.66 -4.50
N TRP A 6 -16.98 -5.02 -4.44
CA TRP A 6 -15.89 -4.10 -4.77
C TRP A 6 -15.67 -4.12 -6.29
N THR A 7 -15.76 -2.96 -6.92
CA THR A 7 -15.60 -2.81 -8.35
C THR A 7 -14.15 -2.41 -8.68
N PRO A 8 -13.40 -3.22 -9.45
CA PRO A 8 -12.05 -2.84 -9.83
C PRO A 8 -12.08 -1.61 -10.73
N HIS A 9 -11.14 -0.70 -10.50
CA HIS A 9 -10.95 0.50 -11.32
C HIS A 9 -9.58 0.48 -11.96
N ARG A 10 -9.54 0.59 -13.29
CA ARG A 10 -8.29 0.50 -14.06
C ARG A 10 -8.02 1.78 -14.81
N ARG A 11 -6.73 2.03 -15.07
CA ARG A 11 -6.30 3.10 -15.98
C ARG A 11 -6.62 2.73 -17.43
N ASP A 12 -6.47 3.70 -18.33
CA ASP A 12 -6.69 3.51 -19.77
C ASP A 12 -5.78 2.41 -20.35
N ASP A 13 -4.59 2.22 -19.77
CA ASP A 13 -3.65 1.18 -20.19
C ASP A 13 -3.94 -0.20 -19.62
N GLY A 14 -5.01 -0.34 -18.82
CA GLY A 14 -5.41 -1.60 -18.22
C GLY A 14 -4.83 -1.87 -16.83
N GLU A 15 -3.93 -1.01 -16.33
CA GLU A 15 -3.36 -1.18 -15.00
C GLU A 15 -4.39 -0.97 -13.90
N LEU A 16 -4.44 -1.88 -12.94
CA LEU A 16 -5.35 -1.79 -11.81
C LEU A 16 -4.88 -0.69 -10.85
N LEU A 17 -5.76 0.27 -10.58
CA LEU A 17 -5.50 1.36 -9.64
C LEU A 17 -6.02 1.05 -8.23
N GLY A 18 -7.03 0.22 -8.13
CA GLY A 18 -7.67 -0.13 -6.88
C GLY A 18 -9.11 -0.54 -7.12
N TRP A 19 -9.95 -0.32 -6.13
CA TRP A 19 -11.37 -0.68 -6.19
C TRP A 19 -12.24 0.46 -5.68
N ILE A 20 -13.52 0.38 -6.00
CA ILE A 20 -14.53 1.28 -5.46
C ILE A 20 -15.57 0.40 -4.79
N ARG A 21 -15.82 0.65 -3.51
CA ARG A 21 -16.79 -0.14 -2.73
C ARG A 21 -17.98 0.73 -2.31
N PRO A 22 -19.17 0.13 -2.16
CA PRO A 22 -20.32 0.85 -1.63
C PRO A 22 -20.15 1.12 -0.12
N GLU A 23 -20.66 2.28 0.31
CA GLU A 23 -20.74 2.67 1.72
C GLU A 23 -22.09 3.34 1.92
N GLY A 24 -23.11 2.55 2.30
CA GLY A 24 -24.49 3.05 2.31
C GLY A 24 -24.92 3.47 0.91
N GLU A 25 -25.28 4.74 0.71
CA GLU A 25 -25.63 5.29 -0.60
C GLU A 25 -24.41 5.89 -1.32
N ASP A 26 -23.27 5.95 -0.65
CA ASP A 26 -22.05 6.54 -1.17
C ASP A 26 -21.05 5.48 -1.62
N TRP A 27 -19.90 5.95 -2.10
CA TRP A 27 -18.82 5.11 -2.60
C TRP A 27 -17.49 5.53 -2.01
N VAL A 28 -16.61 4.55 -1.78
CA VAL A 28 -15.26 4.79 -1.23
C VAL A 28 -14.23 4.15 -2.14
N ALA A 29 -13.21 4.91 -2.51
CA ALA A 29 -12.07 4.36 -3.26
C ALA A 29 -11.16 3.59 -2.31
N ILE A 30 -10.69 2.42 -2.77
CA ILE A 30 -9.76 1.56 -2.04
C ILE A 30 -8.49 1.42 -2.88
N ASP A 31 -7.35 1.70 -2.30
CA ASP A 31 -6.07 1.60 -3.00
C ASP A 31 -5.58 0.15 -3.10
N LEU A 32 -4.45 -0.06 -3.79
CA LEU A 32 -3.90 -1.40 -4.01
C LEU A 32 -3.45 -2.08 -2.73
N LEU A 33 -3.19 -1.33 -1.67
CA LEU A 33 -2.84 -1.91 -0.36
C LEU A 33 -4.06 -2.25 0.48
N GLY A 34 -5.27 -1.99 -0.03
CA GLY A 34 -6.51 -2.36 0.64
C GLY A 34 -7.05 -1.30 1.59
N HIS A 35 -6.54 -0.08 1.54
CA HIS A 35 -6.96 1.02 2.41
C HIS A 35 -7.81 2.04 1.68
N ALA A 36 -8.69 2.73 2.44
CA ALA A 36 -9.50 3.78 1.88
C ALA A 36 -8.62 4.92 1.34
N ALA A 37 -8.84 5.30 0.09
CA ALA A 37 -8.12 6.36 -0.59
C ALA A 37 -8.97 7.61 -0.77
N SER A 38 -10.24 7.57 -0.38
CA SER A 38 -11.14 8.72 -0.42
C SER A 38 -12.15 8.64 0.72
N PRO A 39 -12.74 9.76 1.15
CA PRO A 39 -13.92 9.71 2.00
C PRO A 39 -15.12 9.17 1.21
N ALA A 40 -16.19 8.80 1.92
CA ALA A 40 -17.43 8.39 1.28
C ALA A 40 -18.01 9.57 0.48
N GLY A 41 -18.40 9.32 -0.76
CA GLY A 41 -18.91 10.35 -1.65
C GLY A 41 -19.42 9.76 -2.95
N GLU A 42 -19.50 10.57 -3.98
CA GLU A 42 -19.99 10.13 -5.28
C GLU A 42 -18.99 9.21 -5.99
N TRP A 43 -19.52 8.40 -6.90
CA TRP A 43 -18.69 7.48 -7.70
C TRP A 43 -17.53 8.20 -8.41
N LEU A 44 -17.83 9.35 -9.06
CA LEU A 44 -16.80 10.12 -9.77
C LEU A 44 -15.69 10.62 -8.85
N ASP A 45 -16.01 10.95 -7.62
CA ASP A 45 -15.01 11.37 -6.64
C ASP A 45 -14.07 10.22 -6.29
N ALA A 46 -14.62 9.01 -6.17
CA ALA A 46 -13.81 7.81 -5.91
C ALA A 46 -12.91 7.49 -7.11
N GLU A 47 -13.43 7.59 -8.34
CA GLU A 47 -12.62 7.41 -9.54
C GLU A 47 -11.48 8.44 -9.61
N HIS A 48 -11.77 9.70 -9.35
CA HIS A 48 -10.76 10.76 -9.35
C HIS A 48 -9.68 10.53 -8.30
N ALA A 49 -10.05 10.04 -7.12
CA ALA A 49 -9.09 9.75 -6.06
C ALA A 49 -8.06 8.71 -6.51
N LEU A 50 -8.50 7.65 -7.18
CA LEU A 50 -7.62 6.61 -7.68
C LEU A 50 -6.78 7.11 -8.86
N GLU A 51 -7.37 7.83 -9.79
CA GLU A 51 -6.69 8.34 -10.99
C GLU A 51 -5.65 9.40 -10.64
N SER A 52 -5.98 10.32 -9.73
CA SER A 52 -5.05 11.38 -9.29
C SER A 52 -3.84 10.79 -8.55
N ARG A 53 -4.07 9.74 -7.77
CA ARG A 53 -3.00 9.08 -7.03
C ARG A 53 -2.09 8.26 -7.95
N GLY A 54 -2.68 7.61 -8.96
CA GLY A 54 -1.95 6.76 -9.90
C GLY A 54 -1.28 5.59 -9.19
N LEU A 55 -0.08 5.21 -9.66
CA LEU A 55 0.68 4.08 -9.10
C LEU A 55 2.08 4.48 -8.60
N SER A 56 2.51 5.71 -8.90
CA SER A 56 3.87 6.15 -8.54
C SER A 56 4.15 6.13 -7.03
N TRP A 57 3.10 6.30 -6.21
CA TRP A 57 3.23 6.24 -4.75
C TRP A 57 3.72 4.89 -4.24
N LEU A 58 3.50 3.81 -5.00
CA LEU A 58 4.00 2.48 -4.62
C LEU A 58 5.53 2.41 -4.64
N ALA A 59 6.17 3.26 -5.45
CA ALA A 59 7.62 3.32 -5.53
C ALA A 59 8.25 4.26 -4.49
N ASP A 60 7.43 4.93 -3.69
CA ASP A 60 7.91 5.83 -2.64
C ASP A 60 8.58 5.03 -1.52
N ILE A 61 9.26 5.75 -0.65
CA ILE A 61 9.85 5.16 0.55
C ILE A 61 8.75 4.90 1.56
N TRP A 62 8.71 3.68 2.09
CA TRP A 62 7.77 3.26 3.11
C TRP A 62 8.47 3.03 4.43
N MET A 63 7.73 3.16 5.52
CA MET A 63 8.22 2.89 6.86
C MET A 63 7.43 1.74 7.45
N LEU A 64 8.13 0.80 8.07
CA LEU A 64 7.51 -0.33 8.76
C LEU A 64 7.74 -0.16 10.26
N GLU A 65 6.68 0.16 10.98
CA GLU A 65 6.70 0.26 12.44
C GLU A 65 6.98 -1.11 13.05
N ARG A 66 7.70 -1.15 14.15
CA ARG A 66 7.98 -2.38 14.87
C ARG A 66 7.83 -2.14 16.36
N ASP A 67 7.70 -3.26 17.13
CA ASP A 67 7.39 -3.20 18.55
C ASP A 67 8.50 -2.55 19.37
N ALA A 68 9.74 -2.69 18.93
CA ALA A 68 10.88 -2.09 19.61
C ALA A 68 11.82 -1.45 18.59
N GLY A 69 12.27 -0.25 18.90
CA GLY A 69 13.19 0.49 18.03
C GLY A 69 12.49 1.39 17.03
N ASP A 70 13.28 2.07 16.23
CA ASP A 70 12.77 2.99 15.22
C ASP A 70 12.18 2.23 14.03
N PRO A 71 11.25 2.85 13.28
CA PRO A 71 10.70 2.23 12.09
C PRO A 71 11.78 1.86 11.07
N LEU A 72 11.59 0.76 10.37
CA LEU A 72 12.46 0.36 9.28
C LEU A 72 12.06 1.08 8.00
N GLN A 73 13.06 1.56 7.27
CA GLN A 73 12.84 2.11 5.93
C GLN A 73 12.81 0.96 4.93
N VAL A 74 11.73 0.85 4.19
CA VAL A 74 11.48 -0.27 3.28
C VAL A 74 10.95 0.22 1.94
N LYS A 75 11.00 -0.66 0.95
CA LYS A 75 10.32 -0.46 -0.34
C LYS A 75 9.37 -1.61 -0.59
N LEU A 76 8.33 -1.35 -1.35
CA LEU A 76 7.38 -2.39 -1.75
C LEU A 76 7.99 -3.21 -2.89
N VAL A 77 8.00 -4.54 -2.71
CA VAL A 77 8.52 -5.47 -3.71
C VAL A 77 7.38 -6.15 -4.45
N GLU A 78 6.34 -6.55 -3.72
CA GLU A 78 5.21 -7.24 -4.30
C GLU A 78 3.94 -6.88 -3.54
N VAL A 79 2.85 -6.65 -4.27
CA VAL A 79 1.51 -6.48 -3.71
C VAL A 79 0.60 -7.46 -4.42
N THR A 80 0.07 -8.43 -3.66
CA THR A 80 -0.87 -9.41 -4.18
C THR A 80 -2.19 -9.28 -3.42
N PRO A 81 -3.21 -8.68 -4.03
CA PRO A 81 -4.52 -8.59 -3.38
C PRO A 81 -5.11 -9.97 -3.09
N GLY A 82 -5.91 -10.07 -2.04
CA GLY A 82 -6.60 -11.30 -1.72
C GLY A 82 -7.63 -11.67 -2.78
N ARG A 83 -7.82 -12.96 -2.99
CA ARG A 83 -8.81 -13.51 -3.92
C ARG A 83 -9.69 -14.49 -3.17
N THR A 84 -10.81 -14.87 -3.79
CA THR A 84 -11.67 -15.91 -3.23
C THR A 84 -10.87 -17.20 -3.03
N GLY A 85 -10.76 -17.64 -1.78
CA GLY A 85 -10.01 -18.85 -1.43
C GLY A 85 -8.51 -18.64 -1.26
N GLU A 86 -7.98 -17.44 -1.52
CA GLU A 86 -6.55 -17.14 -1.35
C GLU A 86 -6.34 -15.86 -0.56
N ALA A 87 -5.50 -15.94 0.47
CA ALA A 87 -5.10 -14.74 1.20
C ALA A 87 -4.13 -13.92 0.34
N GLY A 88 -4.29 -12.59 0.37
CA GLY A 88 -3.32 -11.69 -0.26
C GLY A 88 -2.08 -11.51 0.59
N ARG A 89 -1.09 -10.81 0.04
CA ARG A 89 0.15 -10.51 0.75
C ARG A 89 0.79 -9.24 0.22
N VAL A 90 1.60 -8.62 1.07
CA VAL A 90 2.46 -7.49 0.70
C VAL A 90 3.88 -7.86 1.10
N ILE A 91 4.82 -7.80 0.18
CA ILE A 91 6.23 -8.07 0.47
C ILE A 91 6.98 -6.75 0.41
N VAL A 92 7.70 -6.45 1.48
CA VAL A 92 8.55 -5.28 1.59
C VAL A 92 9.99 -5.71 1.81
N GLN A 93 10.92 -4.85 1.44
CA GLN A 93 12.35 -5.12 1.55
C GLN A 93 13.03 -3.93 2.19
N THR A 94 13.96 -4.19 3.11
CA THR A 94 14.75 -3.10 3.71
C THR A 94 15.54 -2.39 2.61
N ASP A 95 15.62 -1.07 2.73
CA ASP A 95 16.29 -0.22 1.76
C ASP A 95 17.35 0.62 2.48
N ASP A 96 18.61 0.24 2.30
CA ASP A 96 19.75 0.86 2.97
C ASP A 96 20.53 1.86 2.10
N PHE A 97 19.98 2.28 0.98
CA PHE A 97 20.53 3.31 0.12
C PHE A 97 22.03 3.21 -0.12
N GLY A 98 22.48 2.11 -0.73
CA GLY A 98 23.86 1.96 -1.17
C GLY A 98 24.84 1.40 -0.15
N ALA A 99 24.36 0.97 1.00
CA ALA A 99 25.20 0.21 1.93
C ALA A 99 25.36 -1.22 1.42
N ILE A 100 26.48 -1.50 0.77
CA ILE A 100 26.70 -2.78 0.08
C ILE A 100 26.91 -3.95 1.04
N ASP A 101 27.27 -3.68 2.28
CA ASP A 101 27.62 -4.72 3.26
C ASP A 101 26.48 -5.07 4.22
N VAL A 102 25.31 -4.43 4.05
CA VAL A 102 24.15 -4.68 4.92
C VAL A 102 23.24 -5.70 4.25
N PRO A 103 22.91 -6.80 4.94
CA PRO A 103 21.98 -7.79 4.39
C PRO A 103 20.62 -7.19 4.12
N VAL A 104 20.09 -7.46 2.93
CA VAL A 104 18.75 -7.08 2.58
C VAL A 104 17.78 -8.09 3.17
N GLU A 105 16.78 -7.62 3.92
CA GLU A 105 15.77 -8.47 4.53
C GLU A 105 14.41 -8.19 3.90
N GLN A 106 13.66 -9.25 3.67
CA GLN A 106 12.29 -9.16 3.17
C GLN A 106 11.32 -9.56 4.27
N TYR A 107 10.18 -8.89 4.30
CA TYR A 107 9.10 -9.20 5.24
C TYR A 107 7.81 -9.40 4.45
N GLN A 108 7.10 -10.48 4.78
CA GLN A 108 5.79 -10.74 4.22
C GLN A 108 4.73 -10.23 5.18
N LEU A 109 3.88 -9.34 4.69
CA LEU A 109 2.80 -8.74 5.46
C LEU A 109 1.46 -9.22 4.91
N PRO A 110 0.40 -9.19 5.71
CA PRO A 110 -0.94 -9.54 5.21
C PRO A 110 -1.46 -8.49 4.23
N TRP A 111 -2.46 -8.85 3.46
CA TRP A 111 -3.24 -7.92 2.64
C TRP A 111 -4.70 -7.94 3.14
N PRO A 112 -5.36 -6.82 3.43
CA PRO A 112 -4.83 -5.43 3.33
C PRO A 112 -3.61 -5.19 4.21
N SER A 113 -2.74 -4.28 3.80
CA SER A 113 -1.51 -4.04 4.55
C SER A 113 -1.81 -3.49 5.95
N PRO A 114 -1.01 -3.87 6.97
CA PRO A 114 -1.23 -3.37 8.32
C PRO A 114 -0.92 -1.88 8.44
N LEU A 115 -1.48 -1.23 9.44
CA LEU A 115 -1.22 0.19 9.71
C LEU A 115 0.24 0.44 10.06
N ALA A 116 0.97 -0.59 10.49
CA ALA A 116 2.39 -0.49 10.75
C ALA A 116 3.20 -0.16 9.50
N LEU A 117 2.69 -0.49 8.29
CA LEU A 117 3.29 -0.08 7.03
C LEU A 117 2.66 1.24 6.60
N ARG A 118 3.45 2.29 6.52
CA ARG A 118 2.97 3.63 6.22
C ARG A 118 3.97 4.39 5.35
N PRO A 119 3.50 5.45 4.66
CA PRO A 119 4.42 6.30 3.92
C PRO A 119 5.42 7.00 4.85
N GLN A 120 6.60 7.30 4.33
CA GLN A 120 7.59 8.08 5.03
C GLN A 120 7.05 9.49 5.26
N ARG A 121 7.23 9.99 6.48
CA ARG A 121 6.87 11.37 6.82
C ARG A 121 7.99 12.31 6.38
N ARG A 122 7.62 13.55 6.11
CA ARG A 122 8.59 14.57 5.70
C ARG A 122 9.70 14.71 6.77
N GLY A 123 10.95 14.59 6.34
CA GLY A 123 12.11 14.72 7.22
C GLY A 123 12.40 13.48 8.05
N GLU A 124 11.60 12.42 7.92
CA GLU A 124 11.81 11.18 8.65
C GLU A 124 12.92 10.35 8.00
N THR A 125 13.76 9.76 8.85
CA THR A 125 14.75 8.77 8.42
C THR A 125 14.47 7.46 9.11
N GLY A 126 14.72 6.35 8.42
CA GLY A 126 14.58 5.03 9.02
C GLY A 126 15.70 4.74 10.01
N ALA A 127 15.52 3.65 10.76
CA ALA A 127 16.57 3.18 11.66
C ALA A 127 17.83 2.87 10.85
N SER A 128 18.94 3.43 11.29
CA SER A 128 20.25 3.07 10.74
C SER A 128 20.63 1.69 11.27
N PRO A 129 21.16 0.79 10.41
CA PRO A 129 21.70 -0.49 10.90
C PRO A 129 22.92 -0.29 11.79
N PHE A 130 23.44 0.90 11.86
CA PHE A 130 24.64 1.24 12.64
C PHE A 130 24.36 2.09 13.88
N GLY A 131 23.11 2.35 14.21
CA GLY A 131 22.87 3.21 15.34
C GLY A 131 21.55 3.16 15.97
#